data_0284a53d77b394fb57abb0b207446f1e
#
_entry.id   0284a53d77b394fb57abb0b207446f1e
#
_cell.length_a   1.000
_cell.length_b   1.000
_cell.length_c   1.000
_cell.angle_alpha   90.00
_cell.angle_beta   90.00
_cell.angle_gamma   90.00
#
_symmetry.space_group_name_H-M   'P 1'
#
loop_
_entity.id
_entity.type
_entity.pdbx_description
1 polymer ?
#
loop_
_entity_poly.entity_id
_entity_poly.type
_entity_poly.pdbx_seq_one_letter_code
_entity_poly.pdbx_strand_id
1 'polypeptide(L)'
;MNLKNKVLSLGILCALGLPQAAGAEGFAINEWSAEGVAMGGARMFAEGDAANVAYNPASITKVDGEAFKVSATYISPHGEYDLYGEKDRLLESGHNRVHFGFAPGTYYVKKINDKDWFGIGAFSRFAMVSEFERNSQVSTNAFVSRLDGVSVTPTFAHKFDNKWSAAVGAEINYVGLTMEKNAMSVGEVPIVPTHTKGESYALGWNAAANYAFDDKNEIGVVYRSRIKHSMEADFHAYNIPGADNVSGNAYGEVTLPDSWHIGYNHKFNDKTRVELNAVRTNWSTYDALNINVSGTGLPNFDKVHASPKNWEDGWRYAIGVEHKLSDKYTLMAGFAYDESSIPYDGGDFMVPTGNRKTYSIGARYNDKDQTLAIALGWMDVGDLSFKFRDSADPTGDKLGRHAHTHDSYTKIIGISYQRNF
;
A
#
# COMPACT_ATOMS: atom_id res chain seq x y z
N MET A 1 17.17 -24.05 -20.03
CA MET A 1 16.83 -23.05 -19.03
C MET A 1 16.39 -23.78 -17.77
N ASN A 2 17.14 -23.64 -16.69
CA ASN A 2 16.95 -24.40 -15.45
C ASN A 2 15.58 -24.03 -14.81
N LEU A 3 14.93 -24.95 -14.12
CA LEU A 3 13.63 -24.73 -13.46
C LEU A 3 13.64 -23.45 -12.59
N LYS A 4 14.75 -23.17 -11.89
CA LYS A 4 15.00 -21.92 -11.13
C LYS A 4 14.77 -20.66 -11.97
N ASN A 5 15.31 -20.59 -13.19
CA ASN A 5 15.20 -19.41 -14.06
C ASN A 5 13.78 -19.23 -14.63
N LYS A 6 13.05 -20.33 -14.87
CA LYS A 6 11.65 -20.27 -15.32
C LYS A 6 10.72 -19.76 -14.22
N VAL A 7 10.95 -20.21 -12.97
CA VAL A 7 10.14 -19.79 -11.80
C VAL A 7 10.41 -18.33 -11.45
N LEU A 8 11.68 -17.88 -11.51
CA LEU A 8 12.03 -16.48 -11.25
C LEU A 8 11.42 -15.52 -12.30
N SER A 9 11.48 -15.88 -13.60
CA SER A 9 10.90 -15.09 -14.69
C SER A 9 9.37 -15.02 -14.61
N LEU A 10 8.70 -16.12 -14.20
CA LEU A 10 7.25 -16.16 -14.04
C LEU A 10 6.78 -15.31 -12.84
N GLY A 11 7.54 -15.33 -11.74
CA GLY A 11 7.23 -14.54 -10.53
C GLY A 11 7.30 -13.03 -10.77
N ILE A 12 8.27 -12.55 -11.53
CA ILE A 12 8.42 -11.12 -11.87
C ILE A 12 7.29 -10.67 -12.82
N LEU A 13 6.90 -11.49 -13.79
CA LEU A 13 5.80 -11.19 -14.71
C LEU A 13 4.43 -11.15 -14.01
N CYS A 14 4.19 -11.99 -13.00
CA CYS A 14 2.93 -11.99 -12.24
C CYS A 14 2.77 -10.75 -11.36
N ALA A 15 3.86 -10.11 -10.92
CA ALA A 15 3.80 -8.91 -10.08
C ALA A 15 3.36 -7.64 -10.84
N LEU A 16 3.51 -7.61 -12.17
CA LEU A 16 3.33 -6.42 -13.00
C LEU A 16 1.93 -6.27 -13.63
N GLY A 17 1.03 -7.24 -13.48
CA GLY A 17 -0.20 -7.31 -14.27
C GLY A 17 -1.53 -7.34 -13.51
N LEU A 18 -1.54 -7.31 -12.18
CA LEU A 18 -2.79 -7.45 -11.41
C LEU A 18 -3.24 -6.09 -10.83
N PRO A 19 -4.55 -5.79 -10.82
CA PRO A 19 -5.07 -4.61 -10.15
C PRO A 19 -4.76 -4.67 -8.64
N GLN A 20 -4.28 -3.56 -8.09
CA GLN A 20 -3.88 -3.45 -6.70
C GLN A 20 -4.95 -2.69 -5.91
N ALA A 21 -5.17 -3.08 -4.67
CA ALA A 21 -6.17 -2.46 -3.79
C ALA A 21 -5.50 -1.66 -2.67
N ALA A 22 -6.22 -0.69 -2.13
CA ALA A 22 -5.74 0.17 -1.04
C ALA A 22 -5.39 -0.62 0.22
N GLY A 23 -4.26 -0.28 0.82
CA GLY A 23 -3.74 -0.84 2.07
C GLY A 23 -3.85 0.12 3.26
N ALA A 24 -3.16 -0.20 4.34
CA ALA A 24 -3.10 0.52 5.60
C ALA A 24 -2.38 1.88 5.48
N GLU A 25 -2.58 2.79 6.44
CA GLU A 25 -1.97 4.12 6.51
C GLU A 25 -2.01 4.89 5.18
N GLY A 26 -3.09 5.63 4.90
CA GLY A 26 -3.27 6.27 3.62
C GLY A 26 -3.40 5.23 2.50
N PHE A 27 -2.44 5.17 1.59
CA PHE A 27 -2.35 4.15 0.54
C PHE A 27 -1.07 3.29 0.59
N ALA A 28 -0.43 3.19 1.78
CA ALA A 28 0.64 2.22 2.03
C ALA A 28 0.07 0.80 2.17
N ILE A 29 0.82 -0.20 1.70
CA ILE A 29 0.47 -1.63 1.78
C ILE A 29 1.48 -2.35 2.67
N ASN A 30 0.99 -3.24 3.54
CA ASN A 30 1.79 -4.08 4.44
C ASN A 30 1.50 -5.59 4.27
N GLU A 31 0.60 -5.95 3.37
CA GLU A 31 0.10 -7.31 3.11
C GLU A 31 1.00 -8.05 2.10
N TRP A 32 2.33 -8.08 2.35
CA TRP A 32 3.35 -8.58 1.42
C TRP A 32 3.50 -10.10 1.40
N SER A 33 2.91 -10.83 2.34
CA SER A 33 2.83 -12.29 2.37
C SER A 33 1.66 -12.78 3.21
N ALA A 34 1.23 -14.04 3.02
CA ALA A 34 0.17 -14.62 3.83
C ALA A 34 0.52 -14.62 5.32
N GLU A 35 1.76 -14.97 5.66
CA GLU A 35 2.20 -14.98 7.06
C GLU A 35 2.25 -13.56 7.64
N GLY A 36 2.59 -12.54 6.82
CA GLY A 36 2.51 -11.15 7.25
C GLY A 36 1.07 -10.71 7.50
N VAL A 37 0.14 -11.06 6.61
CA VAL A 37 -1.30 -10.86 6.83
C VAL A 37 -1.74 -11.53 8.13
N ALA A 38 -1.40 -12.82 8.33
CA ALA A 38 -1.78 -13.58 9.52
C ALA A 38 -1.28 -12.96 10.83
N MET A 39 -0.12 -12.32 10.79
CA MET A 39 0.54 -11.67 11.94
C MET A 39 0.15 -10.18 12.09
N GLY A 40 -0.84 -9.69 11.32
CA GLY A 40 -1.20 -8.27 11.32
C GLY A 40 -0.06 -7.35 10.86
N GLY A 41 0.89 -7.84 10.04
CA GLY A 41 2.09 -7.11 9.62
C GLY A 41 3.27 -7.17 10.58
N ALA A 42 3.13 -7.72 11.79
CA ALA A 42 4.22 -7.94 12.73
C ALA A 42 5.07 -9.16 12.30
N ARG A 43 5.98 -8.95 11.31
CA ARG A 43 6.74 -10.00 10.65
C ARG A 43 8.21 -9.65 10.38
N MET A 44 8.84 -8.87 11.23
CA MET A 44 10.22 -8.42 11.02
C MET A 44 11.28 -9.50 11.31
N PHE A 45 10.96 -10.55 12.09
CA PHE A 45 11.94 -11.52 12.59
C PHE A 45 11.64 -12.96 12.21
N ALA A 46 11.03 -13.16 11.03
CA ALA A 46 10.69 -14.50 10.56
C ALA A 46 11.94 -15.34 10.28
N GLU A 47 11.98 -16.56 10.80
CA GLU A 47 13.05 -17.51 10.54
C GLU A 47 12.87 -18.14 9.15
N GLY A 48 13.94 -18.14 8.34
CA GLY A 48 13.97 -18.81 7.05
C GLY A 48 13.03 -18.25 5.97
N ASP A 49 12.47 -17.05 6.15
CA ASP A 49 11.46 -16.47 5.25
C ASP A 49 12.09 -15.50 4.24
N ALA A 50 11.94 -15.78 2.93
CA ALA A 50 12.44 -14.91 1.88
C ALA A 50 11.72 -13.56 1.82
N ALA A 51 10.47 -13.46 2.32
CA ALA A 51 9.74 -12.19 2.38
C ALA A 51 10.32 -11.20 3.41
N ASN A 52 11.32 -11.59 4.20
CA ASN A 52 12.10 -10.66 5.03
C ASN A 52 12.73 -9.52 4.19
N VAL A 53 12.98 -9.70 2.90
CA VAL A 53 13.37 -8.58 2.00
C VAL A 53 12.38 -7.42 2.07
N ALA A 54 11.08 -7.72 2.20
CA ALA A 54 10.04 -6.71 2.35
C ALA A 54 9.85 -6.26 3.80
N TYR A 55 9.81 -7.16 4.77
CA TYR A 55 9.48 -6.80 6.17
C TYR A 55 10.69 -6.24 6.92
N ASN A 56 11.83 -6.92 6.86
CA ASN A 56 13.08 -6.51 7.50
C ASN A 56 14.29 -7.11 6.76
N PRO A 57 14.93 -6.33 5.90
CA PRO A 57 16.07 -6.79 5.11
C PRO A 57 17.22 -7.40 5.92
N ALA A 58 17.47 -6.94 7.17
CA ALA A 58 18.49 -7.54 8.01
C ALA A 58 18.18 -8.98 8.46
N SER A 59 16.90 -9.37 8.45
CA SER A 59 16.45 -10.72 8.80
C SER A 59 16.60 -11.73 7.65
N ILE A 60 17.03 -11.34 6.44
CA ILE A 60 17.39 -12.30 5.41
C ILE A 60 18.60 -13.16 5.82
N THR A 61 19.41 -12.68 6.78
CA THR A 61 20.50 -13.43 7.39
C THR A 61 20.06 -14.69 8.14
N LYS A 62 18.74 -14.86 8.36
CA LYS A 62 18.13 -16.03 8.97
C LYS A 62 17.72 -17.12 7.94
N VAL A 63 17.92 -16.87 6.65
CA VAL A 63 17.71 -17.85 5.58
C VAL A 63 18.95 -18.70 5.44
N ASP A 64 18.80 -20.03 5.55
CA ASP A 64 19.89 -20.97 5.28
C ASP A 64 19.80 -21.46 3.82
N GLY A 65 20.93 -21.44 3.11
CA GLY A 65 20.98 -21.81 1.69
C GLY A 65 20.30 -20.76 0.78
N GLU A 66 19.36 -21.20 -0.02
CA GLU A 66 18.59 -20.38 -0.95
C GLU A 66 17.10 -20.56 -0.70
N ALA A 67 16.32 -19.48 -0.76
CA ALA A 67 14.87 -19.51 -0.65
C ALA A 67 14.21 -18.68 -1.76
N PHE A 68 13.15 -19.21 -2.35
CA PHE A 68 12.28 -18.52 -3.30
C PHE A 68 10.85 -18.55 -2.79
N LYS A 69 10.19 -17.40 -2.75
CA LYS A 69 8.81 -17.26 -2.27
C LYS A 69 7.97 -16.47 -3.26
N VAL A 70 6.74 -16.92 -3.44
CA VAL A 70 5.68 -16.16 -4.10
C VAL A 70 4.51 -16.00 -3.14
N SER A 71 3.84 -14.87 -3.23
CA SER A 71 2.65 -14.56 -2.46
C SER A 71 1.64 -13.79 -3.29
N ALA A 72 0.37 -13.93 -2.94
CA ALA A 72 -0.71 -13.13 -3.47
C ALA A 72 -1.69 -12.84 -2.34
N THR A 73 -2.02 -11.57 -2.15
CA THR A 73 -3.04 -11.14 -1.20
C THR A 73 -4.21 -10.54 -1.96
N TYR A 74 -5.38 -11.16 -1.81
CA TYR A 74 -6.66 -10.65 -2.29
C TYR A 74 -7.22 -9.68 -1.26
N ILE A 75 -7.65 -8.50 -1.72
CA ILE A 75 -8.13 -7.41 -0.89
C ILE A 75 -9.45 -6.92 -1.48
N SER A 76 -10.54 -6.99 -0.70
CA SER A 76 -11.88 -6.60 -1.14
C SER A 76 -12.43 -5.53 -0.20
N PRO A 77 -12.30 -4.24 -0.56
CA PRO A 77 -12.83 -3.13 0.22
C PRO A 77 -14.34 -2.98 0.05
N HIS A 78 -14.98 -2.48 1.09
CA HIS A 78 -16.34 -1.97 1.10
C HIS A 78 -16.37 -0.65 1.86
N GLY A 79 -17.24 0.27 1.49
CA GLY A 79 -17.44 1.52 2.21
C GLY A 79 -18.58 2.32 1.62
N GLU A 80 -19.33 3.00 2.48
CA GLU A 80 -20.45 3.85 2.13
C GLU A 80 -20.09 5.31 2.40
N TYR A 81 -20.81 6.24 1.77
CA TYR A 81 -20.64 7.66 1.98
C TYR A 81 -21.96 8.42 1.92
N ASP A 82 -21.98 9.52 2.65
CA ASP A 82 -22.98 10.58 2.56
C ASP A 82 -22.32 11.89 2.17
N LEU A 83 -22.90 12.59 1.21
CA LEU A 83 -22.53 13.97 0.84
C LEU A 83 -23.57 14.92 1.39
N TYR A 84 -23.11 15.92 2.13
CA TYR A 84 -23.96 16.96 2.73
C TYR A 84 -23.69 18.34 2.12
N GLY A 85 -24.72 19.15 2.03
CA GLY A 85 -24.66 20.57 1.70
C GLY A 85 -24.80 21.46 2.92
N GLU A 86 -25.11 22.74 2.69
CA GLU A 86 -25.35 23.70 3.78
C GLU A 86 -26.38 23.19 4.79
N LYS A 87 -26.12 23.46 6.07
CA LYS A 87 -26.99 23.09 7.21
C LYS A 87 -27.22 21.57 7.30
N ASP A 88 -26.19 20.78 6.96
CA ASP A 88 -26.23 19.33 7.00
C ASP A 88 -27.37 18.70 6.18
N ARG A 89 -27.80 19.36 5.11
CA ARG A 89 -28.77 18.79 4.18
C ARG A 89 -28.12 17.66 3.40
N LEU A 90 -28.61 16.45 3.56
CA LEU A 90 -28.18 15.31 2.75
C LEU A 90 -28.46 15.58 1.25
N LEU A 91 -27.40 15.50 0.44
CA LEU A 91 -27.45 15.69 -1.00
C LEU A 91 -27.46 14.35 -1.72
N GLU A 92 -26.63 13.41 -1.27
CA GLU A 92 -26.44 12.13 -1.90
C GLU A 92 -25.89 11.10 -0.91
N SER A 93 -26.28 9.84 -1.07
CA SER A 93 -25.65 8.69 -0.43
C SER A 93 -25.20 7.70 -1.50
N GLY A 94 -24.10 6.99 -1.26
CA GLY A 94 -23.56 6.01 -2.19
C GLY A 94 -22.51 5.11 -1.56
N HIS A 95 -21.82 4.34 -2.40
CA HIS A 95 -20.82 3.40 -1.95
C HIS A 95 -19.63 3.28 -2.91
N ASN A 96 -18.51 2.79 -2.39
CA ASN A 96 -17.36 2.41 -3.19
C ASN A 96 -17.68 1.16 -4.03
N ARG A 97 -17.42 1.22 -5.34
CA ARG A 97 -17.74 0.16 -6.30
C ARG A 97 -16.58 -0.81 -6.57
N VAL A 98 -15.46 -0.62 -5.94
CA VAL A 98 -14.31 -1.53 -6.07
C VAL A 98 -14.67 -2.90 -5.51
N HIS A 99 -14.61 -3.93 -6.34
CA HIS A 99 -14.90 -5.29 -5.91
C HIS A 99 -13.70 -5.94 -5.22
N PHE A 100 -12.51 -5.81 -5.81
CA PHE A 100 -11.27 -6.36 -5.26
C PHE A 100 -10.02 -5.81 -5.94
N GLY A 101 -8.88 -6.05 -5.30
CA GLY A 101 -7.56 -5.91 -5.86
C GLY A 101 -6.62 -6.99 -5.32
N PHE A 102 -5.41 -7.05 -5.86
CA PHE A 102 -4.37 -7.98 -5.44
C PHE A 102 -3.09 -7.23 -5.03
N ALA A 103 -2.42 -7.74 -4.00
CA ALA A 103 -1.05 -7.35 -3.66
C ALA A 103 -0.13 -8.57 -3.87
N PRO A 104 0.56 -8.67 -5.02
CA PRO A 104 1.49 -9.74 -5.29
C PRO A 104 2.84 -9.48 -4.61
N GLY A 105 3.55 -10.56 -4.26
CA GLY A 105 4.91 -10.51 -3.75
C GLY A 105 5.75 -11.67 -4.29
N THR A 106 6.98 -11.39 -4.68
CA THR A 106 7.94 -12.40 -5.12
C THR A 106 9.29 -12.09 -4.52
N TYR A 107 9.94 -13.08 -3.92
CA TYR A 107 11.16 -12.90 -3.17
C TYR A 107 12.15 -14.03 -3.46
N TYR A 108 13.42 -13.66 -3.52
CA TYR A 108 14.53 -14.60 -3.59
C TYR A 108 15.60 -14.15 -2.61
N VAL A 109 16.12 -15.08 -1.83
CA VAL A 109 17.24 -14.87 -0.91
C VAL A 109 18.26 -15.98 -1.12
N LYS A 110 19.52 -15.61 -1.09
CA LYS A 110 20.66 -16.51 -1.17
C LYS A 110 21.69 -16.18 -0.13
N LYS A 111 22.09 -17.17 0.66
CA LYS A 111 23.28 -17.14 1.51
C LYS A 111 24.51 -17.23 0.61
N ILE A 112 25.38 -16.22 0.64
CA ILE A 112 26.61 -16.16 -0.15
C ILE A 112 27.73 -16.91 0.61
N ASN A 113 27.81 -16.65 1.92
CA ASN A 113 28.74 -17.27 2.89
C ASN A 113 28.14 -17.16 4.30
N ASP A 114 28.89 -17.51 5.34
CA ASP A 114 28.36 -17.52 6.73
C ASP A 114 28.06 -16.14 7.30
N LYS A 115 28.45 -15.06 6.61
CA LYS A 115 28.23 -13.69 7.05
C LYS A 115 27.42 -12.85 6.08
N ASP A 116 27.31 -13.25 4.81
CA ASP A 116 26.76 -12.41 3.75
C ASP A 116 25.59 -13.06 3.04
N TRP A 117 24.55 -12.29 2.79
CA TRP A 117 23.34 -12.69 2.05
C TRP A 117 23.01 -11.65 0.98
N PHE A 118 22.46 -12.14 -0.11
CA PHE A 118 21.83 -11.35 -1.14
C PHE A 118 20.34 -11.69 -1.18
N GLY A 119 19.49 -10.67 -1.27
CA GLY A 119 18.06 -10.82 -1.48
C GLY A 119 17.56 -9.90 -2.59
N ILE A 120 16.47 -10.28 -3.24
CA ILE A 120 15.72 -9.42 -4.13
C ILE A 120 14.24 -9.71 -3.95
N GLY A 121 13.42 -8.65 -3.85
CA GLY A 121 11.98 -8.74 -3.75
C GLY A 121 11.30 -7.85 -4.77
N ALA A 122 10.15 -8.29 -5.30
CA ALA A 122 9.22 -7.48 -6.05
C ALA A 122 7.88 -7.49 -5.29
N PHE A 123 7.44 -6.33 -4.80
CA PHE A 123 6.24 -6.20 -3.97
C PHE A 123 5.71 -4.77 -4.01
N SER A 124 4.49 -4.56 -3.53
CA SER A 124 3.86 -3.26 -3.51
C SER A 124 4.02 -2.59 -2.15
N ARG A 125 4.62 -1.40 -2.12
CA ARG A 125 4.64 -0.54 -0.91
C ARG A 125 3.44 0.40 -0.85
N PHE A 126 3.00 0.85 -2.02
CA PHE A 126 1.92 1.82 -2.16
C PHE A 126 1.01 1.40 -3.29
N ALA A 127 -0.28 1.36 -3.03
CA ALA A 127 -1.30 1.18 -4.04
C ALA A 127 -2.65 1.64 -3.49
N MET A 128 -3.51 2.09 -4.38
CA MET A 128 -4.90 2.42 -4.04
C MET A 128 -5.80 2.19 -5.24
N VAL A 129 -7.05 1.92 -4.95
CA VAL A 129 -8.13 2.02 -5.91
C VAL A 129 -9.41 2.45 -5.20
N SER A 130 -10.06 3.45 -5.75
CA SER A 130 -11.42 3.85 -5.39
C SER A 130 -12.24 4.06 -6.66
N GLU A 131 -13.49 3.66 -6.62
CA GLU A 131 -14.42 3.79 -7.74
C GLU A 131 -15.81 4.14 -7.21
N PHE A 132 -16.43 5.16 -7.78
CA PHE A 132 -17.76 5.65 -7.42
C PHE A 132 -18.64 5.75 -8.66
N GLU A 133 -19.93 6.02 -8.46
CA GLU A 133 -20.86 6.17 -9.57
C GLU A 133 -20.49 7.41 -10.40
N ARG A 134 -20.35 7.24 -11.73
CA ARG A 134 -19.92 8.30 -12.65
C ARG A 134 -20.86 9.52 -12.66
N ASN A 135 -22.15 9.27 -12.45
CA ASN A 135 -23.19 10.32 -12.48
C ASN A 135 -23.51 10.88 -11.08
N SER A 136 -22.79 10.46 -10.04
CA SER A 136 -22.93 10.97 -8.68
C SER A 136 -22.31 12.35 -8.53
N GLN A 137 -22.75 13.15 -7.56
CA GLN A 137 -22.18 14.46 -7.29
C GLN A 137 -20.71 14.34 -6.83
N VAL A 138 -20.34 13.26 -6.13
CA VAL A 138 -18.95 13.02 -5.70
C VAL A 138 -17.99 12.80 -6.87
N SER A 139 -18.50 12.45 -8.06
CA SER A 139 -17.71 12.27 -9.27
C SER A 139 -17.01 13.56 -9.75
N THR A 140 -17.43 14.74 -9.28
CA THR A 140 -16.75 16.02 -9.54
C THR A 140 -15.44 16.16 -8.75
N ASN A 141 -15.27 15.38 -7.68
CA ASN A 141 -14.01 15.22 -6.96
C ASN A 141 -13.20 14.06 -7.54
N ALA A 142 -13.76 12.86 -7.54
CA ALA A 142 -13.20 11.67 -8.21
C ALA A 142 -14.28 10.61 -8.40
N PHE A 143 -14.29 9.89 -9.54
CA PHE A 143 -15.07 8.67 -9.68
C PHE A 143 -14.21 7.43 -9.97
N VAL A 144 -12.98 7.59 -10.49
CA VAL A 144 -11.94 6.56 -10.47
C VAL A 144 -10.65 7.21 -10.00
N SER A 145 -10.03 6.60 -9.00
CA SER A 145 -8.67 6.91 -8.59
C SER A 145 -7.92 5.61 -8.39
N ARG A 146 -6.83 5.44 -9.12
CA ARG A 146 -6.04 4.23 -9.06
C ARG A 146 -4.56 4.57 -9.09
N LEU A 147 -3.81 4.02 -8.16
CA LEU A 147 -2.36 4.02 -8.10
C LEU A 147 -1.88 2.58 -7.99
N ASP A 148 -1.16 2.12 -8.99
CA ASP A 148 -0.50 0.82 -9.00
C ASP A 148 0.99 1.02 -8.77
N GLY A 149 1.49 0.62 -7.60
CA GLY A 149 2.89 0.77 -7.24
C GLY A 149 3.59 -0.58 -7.06
N VAL A 150 4.74 -0.77 -7.69
CA VAL A 150 5.59 -1.95 -7.53
C VAL A 150 7.03 -1.52 -7.25
N SER A 151 7.60 -2.11 -6.19
CA SER A 151 9.01 -1.93 -5.84
C SER A 151 9.80 -3.18 -6.15
N VAL A 152 10.93 -3.04 -6.85
CA VAL A 152 11.95 -4.08 -6.96
C VAL A 152 13.13 -3.68 -6.09
N THR A 153 13.46 -4.53 -5.11
CA THR A 153 14.38 -4.19 -4.02
C THR A 153 15.53 -5.21 -3.95
N PRO A 154 16.63 -5.03 -4.70
CA PRO A 154 17.87 -5.76 -4.45
C PRO A 154 18.46 -5.30 -3.11
N THR A 155 18.87 -6.27 -2.30
CA THR A 155 19.29 -6.07 -0.90
C THR A 155 20.52 -6.89 -0.59
N PHE A 156 21.46 -6.32 0.14
CA PHE A 156 22.62 -7.00 0.72
C PHE A 156 22.52 -6.94 2.23
N ALA A 157 22.75 -8.08 2.90
CA ALA A 157 22.78 -8.16 4.37
C ALA A 157 24.05 -8.82 4.85
N HIS A 158 24.55 -8.34 6.00
CA HIS A 158 25.72 -8.82 6.67
C HIS A 158 25.44 -9.18 8.13
N LYS A 159 25.86 -10.36 8.56
CA LYS A 159 25.84 -10.81 9.94
C LYS A 159 27.23 -10.59 10.56
N PHE A 160 27.35 -9.58 11.42
CA PHE A 160 28.63 -9.24 12.07
C PHE A 160 29.05 -10.32 13.06
N ASP A 161 28.08 -10.78 13.87
CA ASP A 161 28.24 -11.81 14.89
C ASP A 161 26.87 -12.47 15.18
N ASN A 162 26.77 -13.20 16.29
CA ASN A 162 25.51 -13.85 16.70
C ASN A 162 24.45 -12.88 17.21
N LYS A 163 24.80 -11.60 17.44
CA LYS A 163 23.88 -10.59 17.97
C LYS A 163 23.49 -9.55 16.93
N TRP A 164 24.40 -9.16 16.04
CA TRP A 164 24.21 -8.05 15.11
C TRP A 164 24.11 -8.51 13.67
N SER A 165 23.09 -8.04 12.99
CA SER A 165 23.01 -8.06 11.53
C SER A 165 22.50 -6.72 11.01
N ALA A 166 22.94 -6.35 9.80
CA ALA A 166 22.45 -5.17 9.11
C ALA A 166 22.26 -5.44 7.62
N ALA A 167 21.47 -4.61 6.97
CA ALA A 167 21.24 -4.67 5.54
C ALA A 167 21.07 -3.29 4.93
N VAL A 168 21.41 -3.20 3.63
CA VAL A 168 21.09 -2.06 2.77
C VAL A 168 20.51 -2.56 1.48
N GLY A 169 19.56 -1.81 0.90
CA GLY A 169 18.94 -2.15 -0.37
C GLY A 169 18.67 -0.90 -1.20
N ALA A 170 18.82 -1.03 -2.51
CA ALA A 170 18.25 -0.07 -3.45
C ALA A 170 16.79 -0.41 -3.68
N GLU A 171 16.00 0.56 -4.11
CA GLU A 171 14.61 0.36 -4.49
C GLU A 171 14.34 1.04 -5.83
N ILE A 172 13.92 0.26 -6.81
CA ILE A 172 13.41 0.75 -8.09
C ILE A 172 11.89 0.67 -7.98
N ASN A 173 11.24 1.82 -7.94
CA ASN A 173 9.81 1.90 -7.77
C ASN A 173 9.13 2.35 -9.07
N TYR A 174 8.12 1.61 -9.48
CA TYR A 174 7.19 1.94 -10.55
C TYR A 174 5.88 2.42 -9.95
N VAL A 175 5.29 3.47 -10.51
CA VAL A 175 3.93 3.93 -10.21
C VAL A 175 3.19 4.18 -11.50
N GLY A 176 2.03 3.53 -11.67
CA GLY A 176 1.01 3.87 -12.64
C GLY A 176 -0.14 4.61 -11.96
N LEU A 177 -0.60 5.71 -12.54
CA LEU A 177 -1.70 6.51 -12.02
C LEU A 177 -2.82 6.59 -13.05
N THR A 178 -4.07 6.37 -12.62
CA THR A 178 -5.27 6.66 -13.38
C THR A 178 -6.22 7.48 -12.52
N MET A 179 -6.67 8.62 -13.05
CA MET A 179 -7.61 9.50 -12.39
C MET A 179 -8.73 9.88 -13.36
N GLU A 180 -9.97 9.67 -12.92
CA GLU A 180 -11.15 10.09 -13.68
C GLU A 180 -12.07 10.89 -12.77
N LYS A 181 -12.58 12.01 -13.29
CA LYS A 181 -13.56 12.86 -12.62
C LYS A 181 -14.40 13.62 -13.62
N ASN A 182 -15.53 14.16 -13.20
CA ASN A 182 -16.27 15.13 -13.98
C ASN A 182 -15.74 16.54 -13.69
N ALA A 183 -15.28 17.25 -14.73
CA ALA A 183 -14.64 18.56 -14.57
C ALA A 183 -15.64 19.69 -14.30
N MET A 184 -16.93 19.48 -14.56
CA MET A 184 -17.98 20.48 -14.44
C MET A 184 -19.28 19.87 -13.93
N SER A 185 -20.21 20.71 -13.48
CA SER A 185 -21.60 20.33 -13.22
C SER A 185 -22.55 21.44 -13.72
N VAL A 186 -23.76 21.03 -14.10
CA VAL A 186 -24.88 21.92 -14.43
C VAL A 186 -25.99 21.64 -13.41
N GLY A 187 -26.17 22.57 -12.47
CA GLY A 187 -26.94 22.29 -11.26
C GLY A 187 -26.25 21.18 -10.46
N GLU A 188 -26.98 20.12 -10.14
CA GLU A 188 -26.47 18.93 -9.42
C GLU A 188 -25.98 17.81 -10.37
N VAL A 189 -26.04 18.00 -11.69
CA VAL A 189 -25.68 16.99 -12.68
C VAL A 189 -24.22 17.15 -13.08
N PRO A 190 -23.35 16.18 -12.76
CA PRO A 190 -21.95 16.18 -13.21
C PRO A 190 -21.85 15.95 -14.71
N ILE A 191 -20.97 16.71 -15.35
CA ILE A 191 -20.73 16.66 -16.80
C ILE A 191 -19.23 16.79 -17.09
N VAL A 192 -18.83 16.52 -18.33
CA VAL A 192 -17.44 16.63 -18.82
C VAL A 192 -16.50 15.66 -18.12
N PRO A 193 -16.67 14.36 -18.34
CA PRO A 193 -15.72 13.39 -17.80
C PRO A 193 -14.31 13.62 -18.35
N THR A 194 -13.35 13.62 -17.45
CA THR A 194 -11.91 13.70 -17.75
C THR A 194 -11.23 12.40 -17.39
N HIS A 195 -10.21 12.06 -18.13
CA HIS A 195 -9.34 10.90 -17.91
C HIS A 195 -7.88 11.37 -17.94
N THR A 196 -7.13 11.06 -16.87
CA THR A 196 -5.69 11.32 -16.78
C THR A 196 -5.00 10.00 -16.47
N LYS A 197 -4.04 9.61 -17.30
CA LYS A 197 -3.28 8.37 -17.13
C LYS A 197 -1.81 8.58 -17.43
N GLY A 198 -0.96 8.16 -16.50
CA GLY A 198 0.49 8.25 -16.64
C GLY A 198 1.22 7.22 -15.79
N GLU A 199 2.52 7.13 -15.99
CA GLU A 199 3.41 6.25 -15.26
C GLU A 199 4.76 6.92 -14.98
N SER A 200 5.45 6.44 -13.95
CA SER A 200 6.75 6.95 -13.55
C SER A 200 7.59 5.87 -12.88
N TYR A 201 8.90 5.97 -13.09
CA TYR A 201 9.91 5.20 -12.36
C TYR A 201 10.75 6.13 -11.50
N ALA A 202 11.01 5.73 -10.27
CA ALA A 202 11.84 6.51 -9.36
C ALA A 202 12.69 5.60 -8.46
N LEU A 203 13.73 6.16 -7.85
CA LEU A 203 14.66 5.43 -7.03
C LEU A 203 14.49 5.79 -5.56
N GLY A 204 14.56 4.77 -4.73
CA GLY A 204 14.63 4.84 -3.28
C GLY A 204 15.73 3.92 -2.75
N TRP A 205 15.78 3.80 -1.45
CA TRP A 205 16.68 2.91 -0.74
C TRP A 205 16.10 2.52 0.61
N ASN A 206 16.65 1.46 1.21
CA ASN A 206 16.34 1.05 2.56
C ASN A 206 17.60 0.65 3.32
N ALA A 207 17.53 0.72 4.64
CA ALA A 207 18.52 0.21 5.55
C ALA A 207 17.84 -0.44 6.75
N ALA A 208 18.45 -1.50 7.27
CA ALA A 208 17.93 -2.24 8.41
C ALA A 208 19.04 -2.72 9.33
N ALA A 209 18.72 -2.86 10.62
CA ALA A 209 19.61 -3.46 11.60
C ALA A 209 18.80 -4.26 12.62
N ASN A 210 19.36 -5.39 13.06
CA ASN A 210 18.83 -6.22 14.14
C ASN A 210 19.86 -6.37 15.24
N TYR A 211 19.37 -6.46 16.46
CA TYR A 211 20.16 -6.82 17.63
C TYR A 211 19.44 -7.87 18.47
N ALA A 212 20.08 -9.03 18.66
CA ALA A 212 19.64 -10.09 19.56
C ALA A 212 20.28 -9.86 20.94
N PHE A 213 19.47 -9.56 21.96
CA PHE A 213 19.93 -9.48 23.35
C PHE A 213 20.39 -10.85 23.84
N ASP A 214 19.58 -11.86 23.51
CA ASP A 214 19.77 -13.28 23.82
C ASP A 214 19.01 -14.13 22.76
N ASP A 215 18.95 -15.46 22.98
CA ASP A 215 18.27 -16.41 22.07
C ASP A 215 16.74 -16.24 21.98
N LYS A 216 16.17 -15.44 22.91
CA LYS A 216 14.71 -15.24 23.00
C LYS A 216 14.28 -13.83 22.62
N ASN A 217 15.15 -12.83 22.74
CA ASN A 217 14.81 -11.42 22.65
C ASN A 217 15.64 -10.74 21.57
N GLU A 218 14.97 -10.14 20.63
CA GLU A 218 15.62 -9.33 19.58
C GLU A 218 14.80 -8.08 19.26
N ILE A 219 15.51 -7.03 18.85
CA ILE A 219 14.94 -5.77 18.37
C ILE A 219 15.47 -5.50 16.97
N GLY A 220 14.68 -4.84 16.15
CA GLY A 220 15.07 -4.44 14.80
C GLY A 220 14.52 -3.08 14.43
N VAL A 221 15.24 -2.42 13.54
CA VAL A 221 14.83 -1.16 12.95
C VAL A 221 15.02 -1.22 11.44
N VAL A 222 14.03 -0.69 10.69
CA VAL A 222 14.12 -0.54 9.24
C VAL A 222 13.74 0.89 8.87
N TYR A 223 14.53 1.51 8.04
CA TYR A 223 14.21 2.76 7.37
C TYR A 223 14.00 2.52 5.89
N ARG A 224 12.94 3.09 5.33
CA ARG A 224 12.69 3.14 3.89
C ARG A 224 12.58 4.58 3.46
N SER A 225 13.36 4.97 2.46
CA SER A 225 13.40 6.35 1.99
C SER A 225 12.08 6.76 1.33
N ARG A 226 11.83 8.07 1.33
CA ARG A 226 10.83 8.68 0.44
C ARG A 226 11.24 8.48 -1.01
N ILE A 227 10.24 8.47 -1.90
CA ILE A 227 10.47 8.29 -3.34
C ILE A 227 9.69 9.38 -4.07
N LYS A 228 10.42 10.25 -4.77
CA LYS A 228 9.83 11.34 -5.54
C LYS A 228 9.61 10.88 -6.98
N HIS A 229 8.35 10.86 -7.39
CA HIS A 229 7.93 10.61 -8.77
C HIS A 229 7.62 11.92 -9.48
N SER A 230 8.17 12.08 -10.66
CA SER A 230 7.76 13.07 -11.64
C SER A 230 7.06 12.32 -12.77
N MET A 231 5.82 12.67 -13.04
CA MET A 231 4.95 11.88 -13.91
C MET A 231 4.47 12.71 -15.09
N GLU A 232 4.70 12.20 -16.27
CA GLU A 232 4.04 12.65 -17.51
C GLU A 232 2.84 11.76 -17.76
N ALA A 233 1.72 12.35 -18.17
CA ALA A 233 0.46 11.67 -18.34
C ALA A 233 -0.30 12.21 -19.55
N ASP A 234 -1.14 11.36 -20.15
CA ASP A 234 -2.13 11.76 -21.11
C ASP A 234 -3.36 12.33 -20.42
N PHE A 235 -3.90 13.43 -20.94
CA PHE A 235 -5.15 14.04 -20.48
C PHE A 235 -6.18 14.04 -21.60
N HIS A 236 -7.42 13.64 -21.26
CA HIS A 236 -8.55 13.71 -22.17
C HIS A 236 -9.78 14.29 -21.45
N ALA A 237 -10.57 15.11 -22.18
CA ALA A 237 -11.87 15.57 -21.72
C ALA A 237 -12.93 15.36 -22.80
N TYR A 238 -14.10 14.89 -22.38
CA TYR A 238 -15.16 14.43 -23.28
C TYR A 238 -16.49 15.16 -23.01
N ASN A 239 -17.36 15.20 -24.02
CA ASN A 239 -18.72 15.75 -23.93
C ASN A 239 -18.72 17.20 -23.43
N ILE A 240 -17.82 18.02 -23.94
CA ILE A 240 -17.68 19.43 -23.53
C ILE A 240 -18.82 20.22 -24.19
N PRO A 241 -19.65 20.95 -23.40
CA PRO A 241 -20.74 21.75 -23.97
C PRO A 241 -20.21 22.82 -24.94
N GLY A 242 -20.66 22.76 -26.20
CA GLY A 242 -20.27 23.72 -27.23
C GLY A 242 -18.84 23.59 -27.78
N ALA A 243 -18.16 22.48 -27.47
CA ALA A 243 -16.82 22.20 -27.99
C ALA A 243 -16.65 20.71 -28.30
N ASP A 244 -15.64 20.39 -29.12
CA ASP A 244 -15.23 19.00 -29.37
C ASP A 244 -14.51 18.40 -28.14
N ASN A 245 -14.39 17.08 -28.12
CA ASN A 245 -13.50 16.39 -27.19
C ASN A 245 -12.07 16.88 -27.37
N VAL A 246 -11.34 17.04 -26.27
CA VAL A 246 -9.95 17.52 -26.33
C VAL A 246 -9.00 16.52 -25.71
N SER A 247 -7.76 16.57 -26.17
CA SER A 247 -6.63 15.84 -25.61
C SER A 247 -5.49 16.83 -25.34
N GLY A 248 -4.72 16.52 -24.32
CA GLY A 248 -3.54 17.30 -23.93
C GLY A 248 -2.59 16.45 -23.09
N ASN A 249 -1.56 17.10 -22.58
CA ASN A 249 -0.60 16.46 -21.68
C ASN A 249 -0.88 16.92 -20.26
N ALA A 250 -0.60 16.05 -19.30
CA ALA A 250 -0.60 16.37 -17.89
C ALA A 250 0.78 16.08 -17.29
N TYR A 251 1.20 16.91 -16.35
CA TYR A 251 2.43 16.72 -15.58
C TYR A 251 2.13 16.92 -14.10
N GLY A 252 2.67 16.04 -13.27
CA GLY A 252 2.54 16.15 -11.82
C GLY A 252 3.71 15.51 -11.09
N GLU A 253 3.88 15.90 -9.83
CA GLU A 253 4.84 15.29 -8.92
C GLU A 253 4.11 14.71 -7.71
N VAL A 254 4.51 13.53 -7.28
CA VAL A 254 4.06 12.91 -6.03
C VAL A 254 5.26 12.38 -5.27
N THR A 255 5.31 12.66 -3.98
CA THR A 255 6.34 12.12 -3.10
C THR A 255 5.70 11.04 -2.23
N LEU A 256 6.08 9.79 -2.45
CA LEU A 256 5.73 8.68 -1.57
C LEU A 256 6.55 8.79 -0.29
N PRO A 257 5.92 8.62 0.90
CA PRO A 257 6.56 8.90 2.17
C PRO A 257 7.69 7.93 2.52
N ASP A 258 8.64 8.42 3.31
CA ASP A 258 9.57 7.58 4.04
C ASP A 258 8.89 6.97 5.27
N SER A 259 9.44 5.85 5.73
CA SER A 259 8.92 5.16 6.92
C SER A 259 10.01 4.58 7.80
N TRP A 260 9.72 4.56 9.10
CA TRP A 260 10.50 3.90 10.13
C TRP A 260 9.69 2.74 10.71
N HIS A 261 10.27 1.54 10.73
CA HIS A 261 9.69 0.37 11.34
C HIS A 261 10.58 -0.03 12.52
N ILE A 262 9.98 -0.23 13.67
CA ILE A 262 10.64 -0.71 14.88
C ILE A 262 9.91 -1.96 15.33
N GLY A 263 10.62 -3.05 15.53
CA GLY A 263 10.07 -4.32 15.95
C GLY A 263 10.79 -4.90 17.18
N TYR A 264 10.04 -5.64 17.98
CA TYR A 264 10.56 -6.45 19.07
C TYR A 264 9.96 -7.84 18.99
N ASN A 265 10.79 -8.86 19.08
CA ASN A 265 10.38 -10.26 19.08
C ASN A 265 10.78 -10.94 20.38
N HIS A 266 9.83 -11.68 20.97
CA HIS A 266 10.06 -12.50 22.15
C HIS A 266 9.64 -13.95 21.90
N LYS A 267 10.60 -14.89 22.11
CA LYS A 267 10.35 -16.33 22.07
C LYS A 267 10.06 -16.83 23.50
N PHE A 268 8.81 -17.10 23.83
CA PHE A 268 8.44 -17.68 25.13
C PHE A 268 9.06 -19.08 25.30
N ASN A 269 9.06 -19.85 24.23
CA ASN A 269 9.64 -21.17 24.12
C ASN A 269 9.87 -21.51 22.63
N ASP A 270 10.32 -22.74 22.33
CA ASP A 270 10.61 -23.20 20.96
C ASP A 270 9.39 -23.26 20.04
N LYS A 271 8.18 -23.16 20.61
CA LYS A 271 6.92 -23.25 19.86
C LYS A 271 6.20 -21.91 19.72
N THR A 272 6.39 -20.99 20.66
CA THR A 272 5.58 -19.76 20.73
C THR A 272 6.46 -18.53 20.73
N ARG A 273 6.20 -17.64 19.79
CA ARG A 273 6.79 -16.30 19.77
C ARG A 273 5.72 -15.22 19.59
N VAL A 274 6.01 -14.05 20.10
CA VAL A 274 5.21 -12.84 19.93
C VAL A 274 6.11 -11.77 19.33
N GLU A 275 5.56 -11.03 18.37
CA GLU A 275 6.24 -9.90 17.75
C GLU A 275 5.38 -8.64 17.89
N LEU A 276 6.02 -7.53 18.28
CA LEU A 276 5.43 -6.19 18.37
C LEU A 276 6.10 -5.31 17.34
N ASN A 277 5.32 -4.58 16.58
CA ASN A 277 5.82 -3.62 15.60
C ASN A 277 5.16 -2.25 15.78
N ALA A 278 5.96 -1.20 15.60
CA ALA A 278 5.50 0.16 15.42
C ALA A 278 6.10 0.70 14.10
N VAL A 279 5.24 1.24 13.25
CA VAL A 279 5.62 1.86 11.98
C VAL A 279 5.20 3.31 12.02
N ARG A 280 6.13 4.23 11.73
CA ARG A 280 5.83 5.62 11.49
C ARG A 280 5.99 5.91 10.01
N THR A 281 4.95 6.42 9.38
CA THR A 281 4.98 6.85 7.98
C THR A 281 4.83 8.37 7.91
N ASN A 282 5.78 9.02 7.24
CA ASN A 282 5.88 10.48 7.20
C ASN A 282 5.01 11.06 6.08
N TRP A 283 3.68 10.90 6.20
CA TRP A 283 2.69 11.34 5.22
C TRP A 283 2.60 12.85 5.04
N SER A 284 3.17 13.65 5.95
CA SER A 284 3.30 15.10 5.77
C SER A 284 4.06 15.50 4.50
N THR A 285 4.77 14.56 3.85
CA THR A 285 5.36 14.78 2.52
C THR A 285 4.31 14.83 1.39
N TYR A 286 3.08 14.36 1.62
CA TYR A 286 1.96 14.42 0.69
C TYR A 286 1.07 15.64 1.01
N ASP A 287 1.65 16.82 0.82
CA ASP A 287 1.05 18.12 1.11
C ASP A 287 0.00 18.53 0.07
N ALA A 288 0.29 18.29 -1.22
CA ALA A 288 -0.63 18.57 -2.31
C ALA A 288 -0.38 17.66 -3.51
N LEU A 289 -1.46 17.37 -4.25
CA LEU A 289 -1.37 16.81 -5.60
C LEU A 289 -1.66 17.93 -6.61
N ASN A 290 -0.63 18.39 -7.31
CA ASN A 290 -0.73 19.40 -8.33
C ASN A 290 -0.55 18.78 -9.71
N ILE A 291 -1.55 18.92 -10.58
CA ILE A 291 -1.52 18.41 -11.95
C ILE A 291 -1.60 19.60 -12.90
N ASN A 292 -0.55 19.82 -13.68
CA ASN A 292 -0.50 20.85 -14.72
C ASN A 292 -0.94 20.24 -16.03
N VAL A 293 -2.08 20.66 -16.56
CA VAL A 293 -2.60 20.26 -17.86
C VAL A 293 -2.25 21.32 -18.89
N SER A 294 -1.89 20.89 -20.10
CA SER A 294 -1.50 21.76 -21.20
C SER A 294 -1.79 21.14 -22.58
N GLY A 295 -1.91 21.97 -23.59
CA GLY A 295 -2.05 21.54 -24.99
C GLY A 295 -3.46 21.16 -25.40
N THR A 296 -4.48 21.37 -24.56
CA THR A 296 -5.88 21.13 -24.94
C THR A 296 -6.46 22.25 -25.81
N GLY A 297 -5.84 23.44 -25.79
CA GLY A 297 -6.37 24.64 -26.43
C GLY A 297 -7.56 25.29 -25.71
N LEU A 298 -7.95 24.75 -24.55
CA LEU A 298 -9.04 25.27 -23.72
C LEU A 298 -8.50 25.80 -22.39
N PRO A 299 -8.55 27.11 -22.09
CA PRO A 299 -8.00 27.68 -20.86
C PRO A 299 -8.58 27.12 -19.57
N ASN A 300 -9.78 26.55 -19.61
CA ASN A 300 -10.41 25.91 -18.45
C ASN A 300 -9.68 24.62 -18.03
N PHE A 301 -8.99 23.96 -18.95
CA PHE A 301 -8.18 22.77 -18.69
C PHE A 301 -6.70 23.09 -18.63
N ASP A 302 -6.19 23.97 -19.53
CA ASP A 302 -4.77 24.36 -19.64
C ASP A 302 -4.33 25.22 -18.45
N LYS A 303 -4.19 24.58 -17.27
CA LYS A 303 -3.80 25.20 -16.00
C LYS A 303 -3.34 24.18 -14.98
N VAL A 304 -2.85 24.65 -13.86
CA VAL A 304 -2.58 23.83 -12.70
C VAL A 304 -3.91 23.53 -11.96
N HIS A 305 -4.19 22.24 -11.80
CA HIS A 305 -5.26 21.72 -10.96
C HIS A 305 -4.66 21.31 -9.62
N ALA A 306 -4.82 22.14 -8.61
CA ALA A 306 -4.31 21.90 -7.26
C ALA A 306 -5.32 21.13 -6.42
N SER A 307 -4.87 20.11 -5.72
CA SER A 307 -5.63 19.35 -4.71
C SER A 307 -4.83 19.32 -3.42
N PRO A 308 -5.07 20.25 -2.48
CA PRO A 308 -4.43 20.24 -1.16
C PRO A 308 -4.74 18.93 -0.45
N LYS A 309 -3.73 18.33 0.17
CA LYS A 309 -3.84 17.09 0.97
C LYS A 309 -3.59 17.38 2.44
N ASN A 310 -2.53 18.14 2.75
CA ASN A 310 -2.15 18.50 4.11
C ASN A 310 -2.11 17.28 5.05
N TRP A 311 -1.70 16.11 4.53
CA TRP A 311 -1.72 14.89 5.32
C TRP A 311 -0.73 14.97 6.48
N GLU A 312 -1.06 14.29 7.56
CA GLU A 312 -0.26 14.24 8.78
C GLU A 312 0.49 12.91 8.87
N ASP A 313 1.60 12.90 9.62
CA ASP A 313 2.34 11.67 9.87
C ASP A 313 1.53 10.72 10.74
N GLY A 314 1.46 9.46 10.33
CA GLY A 314 0.68 8.43 11.00
C GLY A 314 1.54 7.35 11.66
N TRP A 315 0.95 6.68 12.65
CA TRP A 315 1.50 5.50 13.29
C TRP A 315 0.65 4.27 13.03
N ARG A 316 1.34 3.15 12.87
CA ARG A 316 0.76 1.82 12.87
C ARG A 316 1.39 0.99 13.98
N TYR A 317 0.56 0.34 14.77
CA TYR A 317 0.97 -0.57 15.83
C TYR A 317 0.44 -1.96 15.52
N ALA A 318 1.28 -2.99 15.64
CA ALA A 318 0.87 -4.36 15.38
C ALA A 318 1.43 -5.31 16.43
N ILE A 319 0.66 -6.33 16.73
CA ILE A 319 1.05 -7.50 17.52
C ILE A 319 0.74 -8.75 16.74
N GLY A 320 1.69 -9.66 16.66
CA GLY A 320 1.54 -10.96 16.04
C GLY A 320 2.01 -12.09 16.94
N VAL A 321 1.29 -13.19 16.91
CA VAL A 321 1.61 -14.42 17.64
C VAL A 321 1.76 -15.56 16.66
N GLU A 322 2.85 -16.32 16.79
CA GLU A 322 3.09 -17.55 16.04
C GLU A 322 3.24 -18.72 17.01
N HIS A 323 2.50 -19.81 16.77
CA HIS A 323 2.52 -21.00 17.59
C HIS A 323 2.67 -22.27 16.75
N LYS A 324 3.77 -23.00 16.93
CA LYS A 324 4.02 -24.30 16.29
C LYS A 324 3.21 -25.39 16.99
N LEU A 325 2.20 -25.93 16.30
CA LEU A 325 1.44 -27.09 16.77
C LEU A 325 2.29 -28.36 16.66
N SER A 326 3.09 -28.45 15.59
CA SER A 326 4.02 -29.53 15.32
C SER A 326 5.12 -29.01 14.40
N ASP A 327 6.07 -29.88 13.99
CA ASP A 327 7.10 -29.53 13.00
C ASP A 327 6.50 -29.15 11.64
N LYS A 328 5.29 -29.63 11.32
CA LYS A 328 4.61 -29.39 10.06
C LYS A 328 3.62 -28.22 10.10
N TYR A 329 2.98 -27.94 11.23
CA TYR A 329 1.90 -26.98 11.30
C TYR A 329 2.17 -25.86 12.30
N THR A 330 1.99 -24.65 11.85
CA THR A 330 2.09 -23.42 12.66
C THR A 330 0.82 -22.62 12.50
N LEU A 331 0.25 -22.16 13.60
CA LEU A 331 -0.85 -21.20 13.63
C LEU A 331 -0.31 -19.80 13.89
N MET A 332 -0.99 -18.81 13.33
CA MET A 332 -0.66 -17.40 13.48
C MET A 332 -1.93 -16.59 13.75
N ALA A 333 -1.80 -15.56 14.57
CA ALA A 333 -2.83 -14.57 14.78
C ALA A 333 -2.18 -13.19 14.91
N GLY A 334 -2.89 -12.15 14.49
CA GLY A 334 -2.39 -10.79 14.51
C GLY A 334 -3.48 -9.75 14.70
N PHE A 335 -3.09 -8.64 15.28
CA PHE A 335 -3.89 -7.43 15.37
C PHE A 335 -3.03 -6.24 14.98
N ALA A 336 -3.62 -5.30 14.26
CA ALA A 336 -3.00 -4.01 13.97
C ALA A 336 -3.99 -2.87 14.16
N TYR A 337 -3.46 -1.71 14.55
CA TYR A 337 -4.15 -0.44 14.60
C TYR A 337 -3.36 0.58 13.79
N ASP A 338 -4.03 1.21 12.82
CA ASP A 338 -3.46 2.23 11.95
C ASP A 338 -4.17 3.56 12.19
N GLU A 339 -3.41 4.61 12.49
CA GLU A 339 -3.93 5.97 12.59
C GLU A 339 -4.17 6.53 11.19
N SER A 340 -5.28 7.24 10.99
CA SER A 340 -5.51 7.97 9.75
C SER A 340 -4.59 9.18 9.67
N SER A 341 -3.93 9.33 8.53
CA SER A 341 -3.10 10.51 8.21
C SER A 341 -3.90 11.63 7.54
N ILE A 342 -5.21 11.48 7.38
CA ILE A 342 -6.06 12.35 6.58
C ILE A 342 -6.80 13.34 7.47
N PRO A 343 -6.44 14.64 7.48
CA PRO A 343 -7.17 15.66 8.22
C PRO A 343 -8.48 16.03 7.50
N TYR A 344 -9.39 16.69 8.22
CA TYR A 344 -10.67 17.14 7.67
C TYR A 344 -10.51 17.99 6.38
N ASP A 345 -9.51 18.86 6.36
CA ASP A 345 -9.20 19.71 5.20
C ASP A 345 -8.37 19.01 4.12
N GLY A 346 -7.94 17.78 4.34
CA GLY A 346 -7.08 17.01 3.43
C GLY A 346 -7.75 15.82 2.77
N GLY A 347 -8.97 15.48 3.23
CA GLY A 347 -9.71 14.34 2.71
C GLY A 347 -10.30 14.56 1.33
N ASP A 348 -10.49 13.48 0.61
CA ASP A 348 -11.21 13.43 -0.67
C ASP A 348 -11.62 11.97 -1.01
N PHE A 349 -12.31 11.80 -2.13
CA PHE A 349 -12.77 10.49 -2.61
C PHE A 349 -11.67 9.66 -3.29
N MET A 350 -10.44 10.14 -3.39
CA MET A 350 -9.32 9.31 -3.87
C MET A 350 -8.92 8.26 -2.84
N VAL A 351 -8.85 8.65 -1.54
CA VAL A 351 -8.48 7.77 -0.41
C VAL A 351 -9.34 8.10 0.81
N PRO A 352 -10.64 7.78 0.81
CA PRO A 352 -11.54 8.18 1.89
C PRO A 352 -11.49 7.19 3.05
N THR A 353 -10.45 7.23 3.89
CA THR A 353 -10.25 6.24 4.95
C THR A 353 -9.91 6.87 6.31
N GLY A 354 -10.66 6.47 7.36
CA GLY A 354 -10.37 6.78 8.75
C GLY A 354 -9.31 5.86 9.39
N ASN A 355 -9.26 5.82 10.72
CA ASN A 355 -8.43 4.87 11.47
C ASN A 355 -8.82 3.43 11.14
N ARG A 356 -7.86 2.49 11.20
CA ARG A 356 -8.13 1.09 10.85
C ARG A 356 -7.75 0.14 11.98
N LYS A 357 -8.55 -0.92 12.13
CA LYS A 357 -8.27 -2.05 13.02
C LYS A 357 -8.29 -3.33 12.20
N THR A 358 -7.17 -4.01 12.14
CA THR A 358 -7.05 -5.26 11.38
C THR A 358 -6.94 -6.44 12.34
N TYR A 359 -7.81 -7.43 12.16
CA TYR A 359 -7.82 -8.71 12.86
C TYR A 359 -7.47 -9.80 11.88
N SER A 360 -6.50 -10.64 12.21
CA SER A 360 -6.00 -11.64 11.27
C SER A 360 -5.72 -12.98 11.95
N ILE A 361 -5.90 -14.04 11.19
CA ILE A 361 -5.50 -15.40 11.55
C ILE A 361 -4.89 -16.08 10.33
N GLY A 362 -4.07 -17.10 10.57
CA GLY A 362 -3.52 -17.90 9.47
C GLY A 362 -2.87 -19.19 9.94
N ALA A 363 -2.54 -20.01 8.97
CA ALA A 363 -1.85 -21.27 9.15
C ALA A 363 -0.73 -21.44 8.13
N ARG A 364 0.35 -22.07 8.55
CA ARG A 364 1.49 -22.45 7.70
C ARG A 364 1.73 -23.95 7.81
N TYR A 365 1.86 -24.58 6.66
CA TYR A 365 2.30 -25.97 6.50
C TYR A 365 3.74 -26.00 6.02
N ASN A 366 4.62 -26.73 6.71
CA ASN A 366 6.01 -26.93 6.35
C ASN A 366 6.21 -28.42 5.97
N ASP A 367 6.85 -28.68 4.85
CA ASP A 367 7.23 -30.02 4.43
C ASP A 367 8.62 -30.00 3.79
N LYS A 368 9.62 -30.51 4.52
CA LYS A 368 11.03 -30.53 4.11
C LYS A 368 11.51 -29.15 3.65
N ASP A 369 11.57 -28.98 2.31
CA ASP A 369 12.04 -27.79 1.62
C ASP A 369 10.93 -26.85 1.13
N GLN A 370 9.66 -27.12 1.49
CA GLN A 370 8.51 -26.35 1.03
C GLN A 370 7.68 -25.83 2.19
N THR A 371 7.12 -24.64 1.97
CA THR A 371 6.19 -24.01 2.91
C THR A 371 5.00 -23.46 2.15
N LEU A 372 3.80 -23.76 2.64
CA LEU A 372 2.54 -23.19 2.16
C LEU A 372 1.85 -22.46 3.32
N ALA A 373 1.39 -21.24 3.10
CA ALA A 373 0.65 -20.48 4.08
C ALA A 373 -0.64 -19.90 3.50
N ILE A 374 -1.65 -19.82 4.37
CA ILE A 374 -2.91 -19.14 4.10
C ILE A 374 -3.24 -18.23 5.27
N ALA A 375 -3.85 -17.08 4.98
CA ALA A 375 -4.30 -16.12 5.98
C ALA A 375 -5.65 -15.54 5.61
N LEU A 376 -6.40 -15.18 6.66
CA LEU A 376 -7.63 -14.41 6.57
C LEU A 376 -7.47 -13.17 7.45
N GLY A 377 -7.89 -12.02 6.92
CA GLY A 377 -7.91 -10.75 7.62
C GLY A 377 -9.26 -10.05 7.46
N TRP A 378 -9.65 -9.36 8.50
CA TRP A 378 -10.75 -8.42 8.52
C TRP A 378 -10.23 -7.08 9.00
N MET A 379 -10.33 -6.06 8.17
CA MET A 379 -9.95 -4.69 8.49
C MET A 379 -11.22 -3.85 8.64
N ASP A 380 -11.47 -3.41 9.85
CA ASP A 380 -12.48 -2.41 10.18
C ASP A 380 -11.90 -1.02 9.88
N VAL A 381 -12.58 -0.23 9.08
CA VAL A 381 -12.14 1.10 8.67
C VAL A 381 -13.07 2.11 9.31
N GLY A 382 -12.53 2.92 10.21
CA GLY A 382 -13.29 3.95 10.91
C GLY A 382 -13.82 5.03 9.99
N ASP A 383 -14.86 5.70 10.44
CA ASP A 383 -15.50 6.80 9.73
C ASP A 383 -14.52 7.96 9.50
N LEU A 384 -14.71 8.65 8.38
CA LEU A 384 -13.96 9.85 8.05
C LEU A 384 -14.92 10.93 7.57
N SER A 385 -14.83 12.12 8.17
CA SER A 385 -15.50 13.32 7.66
C SER A 385 -14.47 14.25 7.04
N PHE A 386 -14.80 14.81 5.89
CA PHE A 386 -13.90 15.76 5.21
C PHE A 386 -14.66 16.81 4.41
N LYS A 387 -14.00 17.94 4.19
CA LYS A 387 -14.49 19.04 3.37
C LYS A 387 -14.56 18.61 1.91
N PHE A 388 -15.73 18.70 1.29
CA PHE A 388 -15.88 18.34 -0.11
C PHE A 388 -15.44 19.47 -1.02
N ARG A 389 -14.56 19.17 -1.96
CA ARG A 389 -14.01 20.10 -2.95
C ARG A 389 -14.23 19.58 -4.35
N ASP A 390 -14.56 20.50 -5.26
CA ASP A 390 -14.66 20.22 -6.68
C ASP A 390 -14.27 21.45 -7.53
N SER A 391 -14.52 21.38 -8.83
CA SER A 391 -14.21 22.50 -9.73
C SER A 391 -15.06 23.76 -9.50
N ALA A 392 -16.25 23.62 -8.92
CA ALA A 392 -17.14 24.73 -8.57
C ALA A 392 -16.75 25.39 -7.24
N ASP A 393 -16.18 24.61 -6.34
CA ASP A 393 -15.69 25.05 -5.03
C ASP A 393 -14.35 24.40 -4.69
N PRO A 394 -13.24 24.87 -5.29
CA PRO A 394 -11.92 24.28 -5.11
C PRO A 394 -11.37 24.35 -3.66
N THR A 395 -11.85 25.29 -2.86
CA THR A 395 -11.48 25.44 -1.45
C THR A 395 -12.40 24.66 -0.51
N GLY A 396 -13.64 24.36 -0.94
CA GLY A 396 -14.68 23.77 -0.12
C GLY A 396 -15.34 24.73 0.86
N ASP A 397 -15.00 26.04 0.81
CA ASP A 397 -15.50 27.04 1.76
C ASP A 397 -16.75 27.78 1.26
N LYS A 398 -16.94 27.78 -0.07
CA LYS A 398 -17.97 28.59 -0.71
C LYS A 398 -19.35 27.94 -0.64
N LEU A 399 -19.44 26.63 -0.80
CA LEU A 399 -20.68 25.87 -0.84
C LEU A 399 -20.98 25.11 0.46
N GLY A 400 -20.05 25.15 1.43
CA GLY A 400 -20.20 24.49 2.74
C GLY A 400 -20.51 22.99 2.66
N ARG A 401 -20.01 22.32 1.60
CA ARG A 401 -20.25 20.88 1.40
C ARG A 401 -19.21 20.06 2.15
N HIS A 402 -19.66 18.96 2.72
CA HIS A 402 -18.76 17.97 3.36
C HIS A 402 -19.24 16.56 3.07
N ALA A 403 -18.31 15.62 3.13
CA ALA A 403 -18.59 14.20 2.98
C ALA A 403 -18.29 13.46 4.29
N HIS A 404 -19.06 12.41 4.53
CA HIS A 404 -18.86 11.46 5.63
C HIS A 404 -18.84 10.06 5.08
N THR A 405 -17.74 9.32 5.33
CA THR A 405 -17.65 7.89 4.96
C THR A 405 -17.86 7.03 6.19
N HIS A 406 -18.61 5.94 6.03
CA HIS A 406 -19.04 5.07 7.12
C HIS A 406 -19.21 3.63 6.64
N ASP A 407 -19.52 2.71 7.54
CA ASP A 407 -19.75 1.29 7.27
C ASP A 407 -18.65 0.65 6.40
N SER A 408 -17.40 1.09 6.65
CA SER A 408 -16.27 0.74 5.82
C SER A 408 -15.48 -0.43 6.41
N TYR A 409 -15.18 -1.43 5.58
CA TYR A 409 -14.36 -2.58 5.95
C TYR A 409 -13.63 -3.18 4.75
N THR A 410 -12.61 -3.99 5.01
CA THR A 410 -11.87 -4.70 3.96
C THR A 410 -11.67 -6.17 4.35
N LYS A 411 -12.02 -7.09 3.43
CA LYS A 411 -11.74 -8.52 3.55
C LYS A 411 -10.41 -8.82 2.90
N ILE A 412 -9.56 -9.59 3.57
CA ILE A 412 -8.20 -9.90 3.12
C ILE A 412 -8.00 -11.42 3.12
N ILE A 413 -7.47 -11.96 2.03
CA ILE A 413 -7.09 -13.38 1.92
C ILE A 413 -5.67 -13.44 1.37
N GLY A 414 -4.73 -14.00 2.12
CA GLY A 414 -3.35 -14.18 1.72
C GLY A 414 -3.02 -15.63 1.43
N ILE A 415 -2.26 -15.89 0.37
CA ILE A 415 -1.67 -17.20 0.07
C ILE A 415 -0.19 -16.99 -0.24
N SER A 416 0.67 -17.83 0.34
CA SER A 416 2.12 -17.82 0.06
C SER A 416 2.65 -19.24 -0.13
N TYR A 417 3.58 -19.37 -1.05
CA TYR A 417 4.37 -20.59 -1.25
C TYR A 417 5.84 -20.24 -1.25
N GLN A 418 6.64 -20.99 -0.47
CA GLN A 418 8.09 -20.87 -0.45
C GLN A 418 8.74 -22.21 -0.71
N ARG A 419 9.86 -22.18 -1.42
CA ARG A 419 10.76 -23.32 -1.59
C ARG A 419 12.18 -22.93 -1.20
N ASN A 420 12.82 -23.80 -0.40
CA ASN A 420 14.21 -23.73 -0.02
C ASN A 420 15.04 -24.69 -0.90
N PHE A 421 16.33 -24.37 -1.14
CA PHE A 421 17.21 -25.16 -2.03
C PHE A 421 18.56 -25.44 -1.36
#